data_acd5ddb7fef4b4963c0aceb1635e710f
#
_entry.id   acd5ddb7fef4b4963c0aceb1635e710f
#
_cell.length_a   1.000
_cell.length_b   1.000
_cell.length_c   1.000
_cell.angle_alpha   90.00
_cell.angle_beta   90.00
_cell.angle_gamma   90.00
#
_symmetry.space_group_name_H-M   'P 1'
#
loop_
_entity.id
_entity.type
_entity.pdbx_description
1 polymer ?
#
loop_
_entity_poly.entity_id
_entity_poly.type
_entity_poly.pdbx_seq_one_letter_code
_entity_poly.pdbx_strand_id
1 'polypeptide(L)'
;MTGPLVTYGSGTEDDPWLLKTPSLSSEYQAWRDDKADPPALVVQVGSTRLSYQLRGLDDAHAMLRRHGDWMPLGNADEDKPVQAGTLEAWARDPGNPVGGYYGLRKGYRGRFANYVSPVLELLGRVELEHNPKNNRLRAR
;
A
#
# COMPACT_ATOMS: atom_id res chain seq x y z
N MET A 1 18.08 -5.50 -19.62
CA MET A 1 17.51 -5.34 -19.23
C MET A 1 17.12 -5.32 -18.60
N THR A 2 16.95 -5.19 -18.33
CA THR A 2 16.64 -5.23 -17.71
C THR A 2 15.81 -5.28 -17.08
N GLY A 3 15.59 -5.31 -16.92
CA GLY A 3 14.89 -5.51 -16.42
C GLY A 3 14.15 -5.84 -15.85
N PRO A 4 13.74 -5.90 -15.29
CA PRO A 4 13.02 -6.49 -14.66
C PRO A 4 11.95 -6.70 -14.83
N LEU A 5 11.82 -6.65 -14.90
CA LEU A 5 11.08 -6.77 -15.03
C LEU A 5 10.09 -7.27 -15.10
N VAL A 6 9.88 -7.32 -15.03
CA VAL A 6 9.47 -8.12 -15.22
C VAL A 6 8.27 -8.65 -14.88
N THR A 7 7.72 -9.09 -14.58
CA THR A 7 6.74 -9.84 -14.19
C THR A 7 5.78 -9.21 -13.31
N TYR A 8 5.43 -8.02 -13.56
CA TYR A 8 4.55 -7.39 -12.64
C TYR A 8 3.09 -7.68 -12.88
N GLY A 9 2.72 -8.35 -13.98
CA GLY A 9 1.34 -8.61 -14.28
C GLY A 9 0.57 -7.36 -14.68
N SER A 10 -0.71 -7.51 -14.98
CA SER A 10 -1.57 -6.41 -15.38
C SER A 10 -2.41 -5.84 -14.23
N GLY A 11 -2.32 -6.43 -13.05
CA GLY A 11 -3.06 -5.96 -11.89
C GLY A 11 -4.51 -6.39 -11.89
N THR A 12 -4.80 -7.55 -12.48
CA THR A 12 -6.12 -8.18 -12.43
C THR A 12 -6.01 -9.47 -11.63
N GLU A 13 -7.14 -10.02 -11.22
CA GLU A 13 -7.15 -11.28 -10.47
C GLU A 13 -6.49 -12.40 -11.26
N ASP A 14 -6.73 -12.45 -12.58
CA ASP A 14 -6.16 -13.50 -13.45
C ASP A 14 -4.68 -13.27 -13.74
N ASP A 15 -4.21 -12.06 -13.59
CA ASP A 15 -2.84 -11.68 -13.87
C ASP A 15 -2.38 -10.63 -12.85
N PRO A 16 -2.21 -11.04 -11.58
CA PRO A 16 -1.92 -10.10 -10.51
C PRO A 16 -0.52 -9.50 -10.64
N TRP A 17 -0.36 -8.35 -9.99
CA TRP A 17 0.97 -7.79 -9.78
C TRP A 17 1.74 -8.68 -8.80
N LEU A 18 2.99 -8.99 -9.14
CA LEU A 18 3.91 -9.71 -8.26
C LEU A 18 4.83 -8.68 -7.60
N LEU A 19 4.78 -8.60 -6.30
CA LEU A 19 5.40 -7.52 -5.55
C LEU A 19 6.21 -8.07 -4.37
N LYS A 20 7.09 -7.20 -3.85
CA LYS A 20 7.81 -7.46 -2.60
C LYS A 20 7.49 -6.35 -1.62
N THR A 21 7.47 -6.69 -0.34
CA THR A 21 7.34 -5.70 0.73
C THR A 21 8.50 -4.71 0.68
N PRO A 22 8.37 -3.52 1.29
CA PRO A 22 9.43 -2.51 1.22
C PRO A 22 10.80 -3.00 1.66
N SER A 23 10.87 -3.85 2.67
CA SER A 23 12.14 -4.44 3.13
C SER A 23 12.69 -5.51 2.19
N LEU A 24 11.93 -5.88 1.14
CA LEU A 24 12.25 -6.94 0.18
C LEU A 24 12.28 -8.33 0.82
N SER A 25 11.74 -8.48 2.02
CA SER A 25 11.82 -9.73 2.79
C SER A 25 10.70 -10.72 2.48
N SER A 26 9.62 -10.27 1.85
CA SER A 26 8.47 -11.13 1.54
C SER A 26 7.87 -10.76 0.20
N GLU A 27 7.37 -11.78 -0.50
CA GLU A 27 6.65 -11.60 -1.75
C GLU A 27 5.16 -11.68 -1.53
N TYR A 28 4.38 -10.99 -2.36
CA TYR A 28 2.93 -11.04 -2.29
C TYR A 28 2.34 -10.66 -3.65
N GLN A 29 1.04 -10.87 -3.80
CA GLN A 29 0.31 -10.52 -5.01
C GLN A 29 -0.73 -9.46 -4.68
N ALA A 30 -1.03 -8.60 -5.66
CA ALA A 30 -2.08 -7.61 -5.52
C ALA A 30 -2.78 -7.41 -6.86
N TRP A 31 -4.06 -7.05 -6.80
CA TRP A 31 -4.83 -6.75 -8.00
C TRP A 31 -6.00 -5.84 -7.66
N ARG A 32 -6.54 -5.20 -8.69
CA ARG A 32 -7.73 -4.34 -8.55
C ARG A 32 -8.98 -5.18 -8.74
N ASP A 33 -9.94 -4.96 -7.86
CA ASP A 33 -11.29 -5.50 -7.99
C ASP A 33 -12.24 -4.33 -8.13
N ASP A 34 -12.51 -3.94 -9.37
CA ASP A 34 -13.37 -2.79 -9.68
C ASP A 34 -14.85 -3.10 -9.44
N LYS A 35 -15.20 -4.37 -9.30
CA LYS A 35 -16.60 -4.81 -9.09
C LYS A 35 -16.98 -4.86 -7.61
N ALA A 36 -16.00 -4.84 -6.72
CA ALA A 36 -16.29 -4.79 -5.29
C ALA A 36 -16.93 -3.44 -4.95
N ASP A 37 -17.68 -3.40 -3.85
CA ASP A 37 -18.33 -2.18 -3.38
C ASP A 37 -17.95 -1.96 -1.90
N PRO A 38 -17.06 -0.99 -1.63
CA PRO A 38 -16.38 -0.12 -2.60
C PRO A 38 -15.31 -0.88 -3.41
N PRO A 39 -14.88 -0.31 -4.55
CA PRO A 39 -13.80 -0.93 -5.32
C PRO A 39 -12.55 -1.14 -4.45
N ALA A 40 -11.91 -2.28 -4.64
CA ALA A 40 -10.86 -2.73 -3.73
C ALA A 40 -9.54 -2.99 -4.42
N LEU A 41 -8.47 -2.75 -3.69
CA LEU A 41 -7.14 -3.30 -3.96
C LEU A 41 -7.04 -4.56 -3.11
N VAL A 42 -6.97 -5.72 -3.75
CA VAL A 42 -6.87 -7.00 -3.05
C VAL A 42 -5.41 -7.37 -2.93
N VAL A 43 -5.02 -7.86 -1.76
CA VAL A 43 -3.65 -8.26 -1.46
C VAL A 43 -3.68 -9.70 -0.96
N GLN A 44 -2.84 -10.55 -1.57
CA GLN A 44 -2.73 -11.95 -1.18
C GLN A 44 -1.31 -12.22 -0.70
N VAL A 45 -1.19 -12.54 0.59
CA VAL A 45 0.09 -12.83 1.25
C VAL A 45 0.00 -14.25 1.77
N GLY A 46 0.62 -15.19 1.06
CA GLY A 46 0.47 -16.60 1.40
C GLY A 46 -1.02 -16.98 1.36
N SER A 47 -1.54 -17.49 2.45
CA SER A 47 -2.96 -17.86 2.56
C SER A 47 -3.84 -16.73 3.08
N THR A 48 -3.26 -15.58 3.40
CA THR A 48 -3.99 -14.45 3.98
C THR A 48 -4.38 -13.47 2.89
N ARG A 49 -5.66 -13.10 2.87
CA ARG A 49 -6.17 -12.11 1.92
C ARG A 49 -6.62 -10.86 2.67
N LEU A 50 -6.07 -9.72 2.23
CA LEU A 50 -6.44 -8.42 2.74
C LEU A 50 -7.05 -7.62 1.59
N SER A 51 -7.78 -6.57 1.92
CA SER A 51 -8.27 -5.64 0.91
C SER A 51 -8.35 -4.24 1.48
N TYR A 52 -8.08 -3.29 0.62
CA TYR A 52 -8.10 -1.85 0.94
C TYR A 52 -8.97 -1.16 -0.09
N GLN A 53 -9.60 -0.05 0.28
CA GLN A 53 -10.32 0.74 -0.72
C GLN A 53 -9.35 1.14 -1.84
N LEU A 54 -9.73 0.87 -3.07
CA LEU A 54 -8.88 1.11 -4.24
C LEU A 54 -8.47 2.58 -4.36
N ARG A 55 -9.37 3.49 -3.97
CA ARG A 55 -9.09 4.93 -3.98
C ARG A 55 -7.89 5.31 -3.11
N GLY A 56 -7.49 4.41 -2.20
CA GLY A 56 -6.31 4.65 -1.36
C GLY A 56 -5.06 4.94 -2.16
N LEU A 57 -4.94 4.38 -3.37
CA LEU A 57 -3.81 4.68 -4.25
C LEU A 57 -3.79 6.16 -4.65
N ASP A 58 -4.91 6.69 -5.11
CA ASP A 58 -5.00 8.09 -5.51
C ASP A 58 -4.93 9.03 -4.30
N ASP A 59 -5.62 8.67 -3.24
CA ASP A 59 -5.68 9.51 -2.04
C ASP A 59 -4.31 9.63 -1.37
N ALA A 60 -3.58 8.52 -1.26
CA ALA A 60 -2.23 8.53 -0.70
C ALA A 60 -1.28 9.34 -1.57
N HIS A 61 -1.36 9.17 -2.88
CA HIS A 61 -0.51 9.93 -3.80
C HIS A 61 -0.77 11.44 -3.65
N ALA A 62 -2.05 11.83 -3.60
CA ALA A 62 -2.40 13.24 -3.43
C ALA A 62 -1.89 13.79 -2.09
N MET A 63 -2.04 13.04 -1.02
CA MET A 63 -1.54 13.44 0.30
C MET A 63 -0.01 13.59 0.29
N LEU A 64 0.70 12.64 -0.30
CA LEU A 64 2.15 12.67 -0.35
C LEU A 64 2.66 13.84 -1.21
N ARG A 65 1.94 14.19 -2.27
CA ARG A 65 2.28 15.37 -3.07
C ARG A 65 2.14 16.65 -2.25
N ARG A 66 1.09 16.76 -1.44
CA ARG A 66 0.92 17.92 -0.55
C ARG A 66 1.98 17.95 0.54
N HIS A 67 2.38 16.77 1.03
CA HIS A 67 3.44 16.68 2.04
C HIS A 67 4.78 17.18 1.48
N GLY A 68 5.09 16.83 0.25
CA GLY A 68 6.22 17.40 -0.48
C GLY A 68 7.60 16.92 -0.05
N ASP A 69 7.68 15.89 0.79
CA ASP A 69 8.94 15.40 1.33
C ASP A 69 8.78 13.92 1.69
N TRP A 70 9.86 13.30 2.12
CA TRP A 70 9.85 11.93 2.61
C TRP A 70 8.92 11.78 3.80
N MET A 71 8.17 10.68 3.81
CA MET A 71 7.28 10.33 4.90
C MET A 71 7.60 8.91 5.34
N PRO A 72 7.81 8.67 6.64
CA PRO A 72 8.00 7.30 7.12
C PRO A 72 6.77 6.44 6.87
N LEU A 73 6.97 5.17 6.59
CA LEU A 73 5.86 4.24 6.39
C LEU A 73 5.07 4.00 7.67
N GLY A 74 5.75 3.75 8.78
CA GLY A 74 5.10 3.49 10.06
C GLY A 74 4.26 2.24 10.08
N ASN A 75 4.63 1.23 9.28
CA ASN A 75 3.85 0.00 9.14
C ASN A 75 3.48 -0.60 10.49
N ALA A 76 2.20 -0.94 10.66
CA ALA A 76 1.70 -1.53 11.90
C ALA A 76 0.44 -2.35 11.61
N ASP A 77 0.23 -3.39 12.41
CA ASP A 77 -1.01 -4.15 12.38
C ASP A 77 -2.19 -3.30 12.87
N GLU A 78 -3.40 -3.74 12.60
CA GLU A 78 -4.60 -3.02 12.99
C GLU A 78 -4.67 -2.80 14.51
N ASP A 79 -4.24 -3.78 15.30
CA ASP A 79 -4.33 -3.74 16.75
C ASP A 79 -3.11 -3.08 17.41
N LYS A 80 -2.17 -2.58 16.62
CA LYS A 80 -0.96 -1.93 17.14
C LYS A 80 -1.06 -0.43 16.99
N PRO A 81 -0.46 0.34 17.91
CA PRO A 81 -0.43 1.79 17.78
C PRO A 81 0.44 2.21 16.59
N VAL A 82 0.13 3.37 16.06
CA VAL A 82 0.89 3.97 14.97
C VAL A 82 1.55 5.25 15.45
N GLN A 83 2.68 5.58 14.85
CA GLN A 83 3.35 6.85 15.11
C GLN A 83 2.75 7.94 14.24
N ALA A 84 2.54 9.10 14.83
CA ALA A 84 2.04 10.27 14.09
C ALA A 84 3.02 10.65 12.98
N GLY A 85 2.49 11.21 11.90
CA GLY A 85 3.32 11.66 10.78
C GLY A 85 3.79 10.55 9.86
N THR A 86 3.18 9.36 9.93
CA THR A 86 3.51 8.24 9.07
C THR A 86 2.38 7.94 8.11
N LEU A 87 2.70 7.24 7.03
CA LEU A 87 1.68 6.80 6.06
C LEU A 87 0.64 5.91 6.74
N GLU A 88 1.07 5.00 7.63
CA GLU A 88 0.15 4.11 8.31
C GLU A 88 -0.81 4.89 9.21
N ALA A 89 -0.32 5.92 9.91
CA ALA A 89 -1.19 6.76 10.75
C ALA A 89 -2.23 7.49 9.90
N TRP A 90 -1.81 8.03 8.76
CA TRP A 90 -2.75 8.69 7.84
C TRP A 90 -3.81 7.71 7.33
N ALA A 91 -3.41 6.47 7.03
CA ALA A 91 -4.30 5.48 6.43
C ALA A 91 -5.39 4.98 7.38
N ARG A 92 -5.38 5.40 8.63
CA ARG A 92 -6.42 5.06 9.62
C ARG A 92 -6.96 6.28 10.36
N ASP A 93 -6.51 7.48 9.97
CA ASP A 93 -6.89 8.72 10.64
C ASP A 93 -8.34 9.09 10.26
N PRO A 94 -9.21 9.40 11.24
CA PRO A 94 -10.55 9.88 10.93
C PRO A 94 -10.59 11.12 10.04
N GLY A 95 -9.51 11.90 9.98
CA GLY A 95 -9.41 13.09 9.12
C GLY A 95 -9.02 12.82 7.69
N ASN A 96 -8.77 11.55 7.29
CA ASN A 96 -8.42 11.25 5.91
C ASN A 96 -9.67 11.20 5.01
N PRO A 97 -9.51 11.10 3.68
CA PRO A 97 -10.66 11.17 2.77
C PRO A 97 -11.76 10.13 2.98
N VAL A 98 -11.46 8.98 3.59
CA VAL A 98 -12.49 7.96 3.86
C VAL A 98 -12.95 7.94 5.31
N GLY A 99 -12.39 8.81 6.15
CA GLY A 99 -12.82 8.94 7.54
C GLY A 99 -12.31 7.86 8.47
N GLY A 100 -11.24 7.17 8.12
CA GLY A 100 -10.67 6.11 8.94
C GLY A 100 -9.89 5.11 8.12
N TYR A 101 -9.96 3.84 8.49
CA TYR A 101 -9.21 2.78 7.82
C TYR A 101 -9.58 2.66 6.35
N TYR A 102 -8.57 2.59 5.49
CA TYR A 102 -8.76 2.14 4.10
C TYR A 102 -8.94 0.63 4.03
N GLY A 103 -8.42 -0.11 5.01
CA GLY A 103 -8.58 -1.56 5.08
C GLY A 103 -10.03 -1.94 5.28
N LEU A 104 -10.49 -2.96 4.52
CA LEU A 104 -11.88 -3.36 4.47
C LEU A 104 -12.17 -4.62 5.30
N ARG A 105 -11.17 -5.47 5.50
CA ARG A 105 -11.36 -6.70 6.24
C ARG A 105 -11.07 -6.47 7.72
N LYS A 106 -12.11 -6.56 8.55
CA LYS A 106 -11.98 -6.38 10.00
C LYS A 106 -10.92 -7.35 10.55
N GLY A 107 -10.05 -6.85 11.41
CA GLY A 107 -8.94 -7.62 11.96
C GLY A 107 -7.68 -7.54 11.10
N TYR A 108 -7.80 -7.11 9.84
CA TYR A 108 -6.71 -7.04 8.87
C TYR A 108 -6.68 -5.68 8.17
N ARG A 109 -7.12 -4.62 8.86
CA ARG A 109 -7.18 -3.28 8.27
C ARG A 109 -5.87 -2.52 8.35
N GLY A 110 -4.89 -3.04 9.09
CA GLY A 110 -3.56 -2.45 9.18
C GLY A 110 -2.68 -2.80 7.99
N ARG A 111 -1.41 -2.46 8.10
CA ARG A 111 -0.34 -2.75 7.13
C ARG A 111 -0.55 -2.11 5.76
N PHE A 112 -1.35 -1.05 5.72
CA PHE A 112 -1.55 -0.28 4.49
C PHE A 112 -0.19 0.14 3.90
N ALA A 113 0.68 0.70 4.74
CA ALA A 113 1.97 1.19 4.27
C ALA A 113 2.84 0.06 3.70
N ASN A 114 2.72 -1.14 4.25
CA ASN A 114 3.55 -2.27 3.84
C ASN A 114 3.14 -2.83 2.47
N TYR A 115 1.84 -2.85 2.18
CA TYR A 115 1.31 -3.51 0.99
C TYR A 115 0.87 -2.55 -0.10
N VAL A 116 0.54 -1.32 0.23
CA VAL A 116 0.11 -0.33 -0.76
C VAL A 116 1.30 0.45 -1.34
N SER A 117 2.33 0.72 -0.53
CA SER A 117 3.50 1.46 -1.01
C SER A 117 4.18 0.83 -2.22
N PRO A 118 4.43 -0.50 -2.26
CA PRO A 118 5.01 -1.10 -3.45
C PRO A 118 4.12 -0.99 -4.69
N VAL A 119 2.81 -0.97 -4.55
CA VAL A 119 1.91 -0.75 -5.68
C VAL A 119 2.07 0.67 -6.22
N LEU A 120 2.17 1.66 -5.34
CA LEU A 120 2.42 3.05 -5.74
C LEU A 120 3.76 3.18 -6.47
N GLU A 121 4.78 2.46 -5.99
CA GLU A 121 6.09 2.45 -6.65
C GLU A 121 5.99 1.83 -8.04
N LEU A 122 5.33 0.68 -8.16
CA LEU A 122 5.13 0.01 -9.43
C LEU A 122 4.43 0.92 -10.45
N LEU A 123 3.45 1.70 -9.98
CA LEU A 123 2.71 2.61 -10.82
C LEU A 123 3.47 3.91 -11.12
N GLY A 124 4.69 4.05 -10.61
CA GLY A 124 5.52 5.22 -10.86
C GLY A 124 5.10 6.46 -10.11
N ARG A 125 4.31 6.32 -9.05
CA ARG A 125 3.74 7.45 -8.31
C ARG A 125 4.59 7.90 -7.12
N VAL A 126 5.47 7.05 -6.63
CA VAL A 126 6.33 7.37 -5.49
C VAL A 126 7.73 6.82 -5.69
N GLU A 127 8.68 7.43 -4.98
CA GLU A 127 9.95 6.81 -4.66
C GLU A 127 9.79 6.11 -3.32
N LEU A 128 10.27 4.87 -3.24
CA LEU A 128 10.15 4.06 -2.03
C LEU A 128 11.52 3.53 -1.65
N GLU A 129 11.89 3.69 -0.38
CA GLU A 129 13.12 3.09 0.16
C GLU A 129 12.93 1.59 0.37
N HIS A 130 14.03 0.85 0.21
CA HIS A 130 14.06 -0.61 0.36
C HIS A 130 15.15 -1.03 1.33
N ASN A 131 15.19 -0.39 2.48
CA ASN A 131 16.08 -0.78 3.57
C ASN A 131 15.48 -1.97 4.34
N PRO A 132 16.27 -2.69 5.13
CA PRO A 132 15.71 -3.78 5.95
C PRO A 132 14.60 -3.32 6.89
N LYS A 133 14.61 -2.06 7.32
CA LYS A 133 13.57 -1.50 8.19
C LYS A 133 13.58 0.03 8.08
N ASN A 134 12.55 0.66 8.63
CA ASN A 134 12.41 2.12 8.74
C ASN A 134 12.41 2.81 7.36
N ASN A 135 11.65 2.26 6.44
CA ASN A 135 11.57 2.80 5.09
C ASN A 135 10.66 4.02 5.03
N ARG A 136 10.93 4.87 4.06
CA ARG A 136 10.16 6.08 3.78
C ARG A 136 9.75 6.08 2.31
N LEU A 137 8.77 6.91 1.97
CA LEU A 137 8.39 7.15 0.59
C LEU A 137 8.13 8.64 0.39
N ARG A 138 8.17 9.07 -0.89
CA ARG A 138 7.75 10.42 -1.26
C ARG A 138 7.12 10.40 -2.64
N ALA A 139 6.24 11.36 -2.92
CA ALA A 139 5.56 11.46 -4.20
C ALA A 139 6.54 11.81 -5.32
N ARG A 140 6.28 11.21 -6.47
CA ARG A 140 6.86 11.63 -7.73
C ARG A 140 5.97 12.67 -8.40
#